data_b531b4705e7f8858056672d05cd9346f
#
_entry.id   b531b4705e7f8858056672d05cd9346f
#
_cell.length_a   1.000
_cell.length_b   1.000
_cell.length_c   1.000
_cell.angle_alpha   90.00
_cell.angle_beta   90.00
_cell.angle_gamma   90.00
#
_symmetry.space_group_name_H-M   'P 1'
#
loop_
_entity.id
_entity.type
_entity.pdbx_description
1 polymer ?
#
loop_
_entity_poly.entity_id
_entity_poly.type
_entity_poly.pdbx_seq_one_letter_code
_entity_poly.pdbx_strand_id
1 'polypeptide(L)'
;YSTTVGKNRPVNILLPVNYDENKEYPVLYVLHGIYCDQNTMMDSWKTHIIISNMIADGSAEEMIVVFPYMFASKDKDACDGITLENVAAYDNFINDLVTDLMPFIESNYAAATGKDNTAVFGFSMGGREALAIGFMYPDLFGYIGADAPAPGLVPGQDWALNHPGQLTEDELSYTTEMPYLIMMGAGDSDGTVGSFPKTYHEIMERNGVTHIWYEIPGEDHNSDKAISSVTYNFCRYVFRAK
;
A
#
# COMPACT_ATOMS: atom_id res chain seq x y z
N TYR A 1 1.10 20.57 3.48
CA TYR A 1 2.41 20.87 2.91
C TYR A 1 3.40 19.75 3.23
N SER A 2 4.07 19.21 2.20
CA SER A 2 5.14 18.22 2.36
C SER A 2 6.50 18.92 2.38
N THR A 3 7.28 18.71 3.43
CA THR A 3 8.65 19.20 3.53
C THR A 3 9.60 18.34 2.68
N THR A 4 9.28 17.07 2.52
CA THR A 4 10.02 16.10 1.69
C THR A 4 10.02 16.52 0.22
N VAL A 5 8.86 16.96 -0.29
CA VAL A 5 8.69 17.36 -1.70
C VAL A 5 8.82 18.87 -1.90
N GLY A 6 8.59 19.67 -0.86
CA GLY A 6 8.60 21.13 -0.92
C GLY A 6 7.35 21.74 -1.56
N LYS A 7 6.22 20.99 -1.57
CA LYS A 7 4.96 21.37 -2.23
C LYS A 7 3.75 20.99 -1.37
N ASN A 8 2.60 21.63 -1.66
CA ASN A 8 1.32 21.12 -1.18
C ASN A 8 0.97 19.86 -1.98
N ARG A 9 0.55 18.82 -1.26
CA ARG A 9 0.20 17.51 -1.85
C ARG A 9 -1.25 17.17 -1.55
N PRO A 10 -2.04 16.71 -2.54
CA PRO A 10 -3.42 16.33 -2.31
C PRO A 10 -3.51 14.98 -1.59
N VAL A 11 -4.56 14.85 -0.77
CA VAL A 11 -4.92 13.62 -0.08
C VAL A 11 -6.44 13.57 0.09
N ASN A 12 -7.06 12.40 -0.09
CA ASN A 12 -8.45 12.17 0.28
C ASN A 12 -8.50 11.37 1.59
N ILE A 13 -9.46 11.70 2.44
CA ILE A 13 -9.63 11.06 3.73
C ILE A 13 -11.09 10.61 3.85
N LEU A 14 -11.28 9.32 4.09
CA LEU A 14 -12.57 8.73 4.42
C LEU A 14 -12.63 8.56 5.94
N LEU A 15 -13.60 9.21 6.54
CA LEU A 15 -13.90 9.06 7.97
C LEU A 15 -15.04 8.06 8.18
N PRO A 16 -15.07 7.33 9.29
CA PRO A 16 -16.20 6.46 9.65
C PRO A 16 -17.50 7.26 9.71
N VAL A 17 -18.61 6.59 9.39
CA VAL A 17 -19.95 7.16 9.65
C VAL A 17 -20.08 7.38 11.16
N ASN A 18 -20.48 8.56 11.59
CA ASN A 18 -20.50 8.98 13.00
C ASN A 18 -19.09 9.14 13.63
N TYR A 19 -18.14 9.61 12.84
CA TYR A 19 -16.82 9.98 13.35
C TYR A 19 -16.94 10.90 14.57
N ASP A 20 -16.23 10.52 15.64
CA ASP A 20 -16.20 11.25 16.92
C ASP A 20 -14.74 11.62 17.25
N GLU A 21 -14.46 12.90 17.38
CA GLU A 21 -13.11 13.40 17.70
C GLU A 21 -12.60 12.98 19.09
N ASN A 22 -13.50 12.46 19.95
CA ASN A 22 -13.14 11.93 21.28
C ASN A 22 -12.83 10.42 21.27
N LYS A 23 -12.93 9.75 20.12
CA LYS A 23 -12.63 8.34 19.93
C LYS A 23 -11.45 8.21 19.00
N GLU A 24 -10.44 7.40 19.36
CA GLU A 24 -9.31 7.11 18.48
C GLU A 24 -9.66 5.98 17.50
N TYR A 25 -9.22 6.15 16.24
CA TYR A 25 -9.45 5.20 15.14
C TYR A 25 -8.14 4.73 14.53
N PRO A 26 -7.98 3.44 14.23
CA PRO A 26 -6.84 2.97 13.45
C PRO A 26 -6.85 3.58 12.04
N VAL A 27 -5.68 3.64 11.41
CA VAL A 27 -5.49 4.32 10.12
C VAL A 27 -5.00 3.34 9.05
N LEU A 28 -5.71 3.29 7.94
CA LEU A 28 -5.34 2.57 6.73
C LEU A 28 -4.92 3.55 5.62
N TYR A 29 -3.67 3.45 5.16
CA TYR A 29 -3.18 4.17 3.98
C TYR A 29 -3.38 3.31 2.74
N VAL A 30 -4.12 3.82 1.74
CA VAL A 30 -4.45 3.10 0.48
C VAL A 30 -3.71 3.74 -0.68
N LEU A 31 -2.76 3.02 -1.25
CA LEU A 31 -1.78 3.48 -2.23
C LEU A 31 -2.17 3.11 -3.65
N HIS A 32 -2.14 4.08 -4.56
CA HIS A 32 -2.51 3.91 -5.96
C HIS A 32 -1.38 3.37 -6.85
N GLY A 33 -1.70 2.95 -8.08
CA GLY A 33 -0.74 2.52 -9.09
C GLY A 33 0.03 3.66 -9.78
N ILE A 34 0.96 3.28 -10.67
CA ILE A 34 1.67 4.24 -11.52
C ILE A 34 0.68 5.00 -12.44
N TYR A 35 0.98 6.26 -12.77
CA TYR A 35 0.12 7.18 -13.55
C TYR A 35 -1.23 7.55 -12.90
N CYS A 36 -1.47 7.07 -11.70
CA CYS A 36 -2.68 7.33 -10.93
C CYS A 36 -2.51 8.53 -9.99
N ASP A 37 -3.60 8.92 -9.36
CA ASP A 37 -3.65 9.98 -8.35
C ASP A 37 -4.44 9.53 -7.09
N GLN A 38 -4.59 10.43 -6.13
CA GLN A 38 -5.32 10.19 -4.88
C GLN A 38 -6.79 9.83 -5.06
N ASN A 39 -7.38 10.08 -6.25
CA ASN A 39 -8.78 9.77 -6.52
C ASN A 39 -8.96 8.37 -7.12
N THR A 40 -7.92 7.82 -7.73
CA THR A 40 -8.03 6.66 -8.63
C THR A 40 -8.56 5.42 -7.91
N MET A 41 -8.09 5.11 -6.69
CA MET A 41 -8.59 3.97 -5.92
C MET A 41 -10.07 4.12 -5.55
N MET A 42 -10.54 5.36 -5.41
CA MET A 42 -11.94 5.68 -5.14
C MET A 42 -12.79 5.65 -6.40
N ASP A 43 -12.34 6.31 -7.47
CA ASP A 43 -13.14 6.56 -8.67
C ASP A 43 -13.19 5.36 -9.60
N SER A 44 -12.07 4.64 -9.78
CA SER A 44 -12.00 3.48 -10.67
C SER A 44 -12.50 2.21 -9.95
N TRP A 45 -11.91 1.85 -8.82
CA TRP A 45 -12.16 0.57 -8.15
C TRP A 45 -13.11 0.64 -6.95
N LYS A 46 -13.68 1.83 -6.68
CA LYS A 46 -14.68 2.01 -5.61
C LYS A 46 -14.23 1.52 -4.23
N THR A 47 -12.93 1.53 -3.96
CA THR A 47 -12.33 1.00 -2.73
C THR A 47 -12.97 1.61 -1.47
N HIS A 48 -13.26 2.93 -1.49
CA HIS A 48 -13.96 3.61 -0.41
C HIS A 48 -15.37 3.06 -0.15
N ILE A 49 -16.10 2.64 -1.20
CA ILE A 49 -17.44 2.04 -1.06
C ILE A 49 -17.33 0.63 -0.47
N ILE A 50 -16.35 -0.16 -0.94
CA ILE A 50 -16.10 -1.51 -0.41
C ILE A 50 -15.83 -1.42 1.09
N ILE A 51 -14.87 -0.58 1.50
CA ILE A 51 -14.49 -0.41 2.90
C ILE A 51 -15.66 0.12 3.74
N SER A 52 -16.39 1.15 3.25
CA SER A 52 -17.54 1.70 3.97
C SER A 52 -18.64 0.67 4.20
N ASN A 53 -18.95 -0.17 3.20
CA ASN A 53 -19.93 -1.23 3.32
C ASN A 53 -19.48 -2.30 4.33
N MET A 54 -18.20 -2.67 4.30
CA MET A 54 -17.63 -3.66 5.24
C MET A 54 -17.63 -3.15 6.68
N ILE A 55 -17.38 -1.86 6.90
CA ILE A 55 -17.52 -1.24 8.22
C ILE A 55 -18.98 -1.25 8.66
N ALA A 56 -19.91 -0.89 7.77
CA ALA A 56 -21.33 -0.80 8.06
C ALA A 56 -21.97 -2.16 8.41
N ASP A 57 -21.51 -3.26 7.79
CA ASP A 57 -22.00 -4.62 8.08
C ASP A 57 -21.17 -5.35 9.17
N GLY A 58 -20.12 -4.70 9.71
CA GLY A 58 -19.28 -5.24 10.77
C GLY A 58 -18.22 -6.24 10.30
N SER A 59 -18.00 -6.41 8.98
CA SER A 59 -16.96 -7.29 8.45
C SER A 59 -15.56 -6.66 8.44
N ALA A 60 -15.46 -5.33 8.60
CA ALA A 60 -14.22 -4.61 8.86
C ALA A 60 -14.32 -3.76 10.14
N GLU A 61 -13.17 -3.40 10.72
CA GLU A 61 -13.10 -2.45 11.84
C GLU A 61 -13.42 -1.03 11.38
N GLU A 62 -13.95 -0.20 12.30
CA GLU A 62 -14.04 1.24 12.05
C GLU A 62 -12.63 1.83 11.97
N MET A 63 -12.33 2.55 10.89
CA MET A 63 -11.01 3.09 10.63
C MET A 63 -11.07 4.41 9.86
N ILE A 64 -10.05 5.23 9.96
CA ILE A 64 -9.76 6.33 9.05
C ILE A 64 -9.04 5.74 7.83
N VAL A 65 -9.48 6.07 6.61
CA VAL A 65 -8.80 5.63 5.40
C VAL A 65 -8.23 6.82 4.65
N VAL A 66 -6.95 6.76 4.34
CA VAL A 66 -6.17 7.86 3.73
C VAL A 66 -5.75 7.43 2.32
N PHE A 67 -6.12 8.22 1.32
CA PHE A 67 -5.76 8.00 -0.09
C PHE A 67 -4.82 9.12 -0.53
N PRO A 68 -3.49 8.94 -0.40
CA PRO A 68 -2.51 9.95 -0.77
C PRO A 68 -2.22 9.98 -2.26
N TYR A 69 -1.70 11.10 -2.76
CA TYR A 69 -0.98 11.14 -4.02
C TYR A 69 0.46 10.67 -3.82
N MET A 70 0.87 9.60 -4.50
CA MET A 70 2.15 8.94 -4.21
C MET A 70 3.35 9.51 -4.97
N PHE A 71 3.15 10.16 -6.12
CA PHE A 71 4.29 10.65 -6.90
C PHE A 71 5.01 11.81 -6.20
N ALA A 72 6.09 11.52 -5.46
CA ALA A 72 6.78 12.45 -4.56
C ALA A 72 8.05 13.06 -5.21
N SER A 73 7.88 13.68 -6.40
CA SER A 73 8.93 14.39 -7.11
C SER A 73 8.96 15.88 -6.71
N LYS A 74 10.18 16.41 -6.50
CA LYS A 74 10.40 17.87 -6.32
C LYS A 74 10.23 18.63 -7.63
N ASP A 75 10.60 18.01 -8.74
CA ASP A 75 10.76 18.67 -10.03
C ASP A 75 9.56 18.49 -10.96
N LYS A 76 8.77 17.42 -10.76
CA LYS A 76 7.60 17.09 -11.58
C LYS A 76 6.33 17.05 -10.74
N ASP A 77 5.20 17.36 -11.36
CA ASP A 77 3.89 17.31 -10.71
C ASP A 77 3.15 15.99 -10.97
N ALA A 78 3.56 15.25 -12.01
CA ALA A 78 2.98 13.95 -12.37
C ALA A 78 4.03 13.05 -13.04
N CYS A 79 3.77 11.73 -12.98
CA CYS A 79 4.56 10.73 -13.68
C CYS A 79 4.30 10.82 -15.20
N ASP A 80 5.36 11.02 -15.98
CA ASP A 80 5.31 11.21 -17.44
C ASP A 80 5.90 10.03 -18.22
N GLY A 81 6.32 8.95 -17.55
CA GLY A 81 6.89 7.77 -18.19
C GLY A 81 7.45 6.76 -17.20
N ILE A 82 7.70 5.53 -17.66
CA ILE A 82 8.38 4.51 -16.88
C ILE A 82 9.90 4.72 -17.02
N THR A 83 10.47 5.44 -16.06
CA THR A 83 11.91 5.73 -15.97
C THR A 83 12.38 5.51 -14.54
N LEU A 84 13.68 5.26 -14.33
CA LEU A 84 14.23 5.12 -12.97
C LEU A 84 14.03 6.38 -12.12
N GLU A 85 14.06 7.57 -12.74
CA GLU A 85 13.78 8.84 -12.05
C GLU A 85 12.34 8.88 -11.52
N ASN A 86 11.37 8.51 -12.34
CA ASN A 86 9.97 8.50 -11.94
C ASN A 86 9.68 7.38 -10.93
N VAL A 87 10.32 6.21 -11.08
CA VAL A 87 10.24 5.13 -10.10
C VAL A 87 10.77 5.60 -8.75
N ALA A 88 11.95 6.25 -8.72
CA ALA A 88 12.52 6.82 -7.50
C ALA A 88 11.63 7.91 -6.84
N ALA A 89 10.77 8.58 -7.62
CA ALA A 89 9.80 9.51 -7.06
C ALA A 89 8.67 8.81 -6.30
N TYR A 90 8.29 7.59 -6.71
CA TYR A 90 7.39 6.74 -5.91
C TYR A 90 8.10 6.20 -4.67
N ASP A 91 9.36 5.77 -4.78
CA ASP A 91 10.16 5.34 -3.63
C ASP A 91 10.28 6.48 -2.58
N ASN A 92 10.43 7.73 -3.02
CA ASN A 92 10.48 8.91 -2.14
C ASN A 92 9.16 9.19 -1.42
N PHE A 93 8.04 8.61 -1.87
CA PHE A 93 6.78 8.69 -1.13
C PHE A 93 6.88 8.07 0.27
N ILE A 94 7.70 7.05 0.46
CA ILE A 94 7.93 6.45 1.79
C ILE A 94 8.43 7.51 2.78
N ASN A 95 9.36 8.37 2.35
CA ASN A 95 9.85 9.48 3.17
C ASN A 95 8.76 10.52 3.44
N ASP A 96 7.98 10.87 2.40
CA ASP A 96 6.86 11.81 2.51
C ASP A 96 5.75 11.28 3.45
N LEU A 97 5.46 9.98 3.37
CA LEU A 97 4.49 9.33 4.25
C LEU A 97 4.89 9.44 5.71
N VAL A 98 6.11 9.02 6.05
CA VAL A 98 6.55 8.92 7.45
C VAL A 98 6.88 10.29 8.03
N THR A 99 7.45 11.21 7.22
CA THR A 99 7.91 12.51 7.71
C THR A 99 6.79 13.56 7.74
N ASP A 100 5.90 13.55 6.75
CA ASP A 100 4.95 14.64 6.55
C ASP A 100 3.49 14.18 6.70
N LEU A 101 3.06 13.11 6.01
CA LEU A 101 1.65 12.73 5.95
C LEU A 101 1.15 12.08 7.25
N MET A 102 1.87 11.11 7.81
CA MET A 102 1.46 10.47 9.08
C MET A 102 1.33 11.48 10.21
N PRO A 103 2.33 12.36 10.48
CA PRO A 103 2.19 13.41 11.49
C PRO A 103 1.04 14.37 11.21
N PHE A 104 0.73 14.66 9.93
CA PHE A 104 -0.41 15.50 9.57
C PHE A 104 -1.74 14.80 9.94
N ILE A 105 -1.90 13.52 9.63
CA ILE A 105 -3.11 12.76 9.98
C ILE A 105 -3.28 12.68 11.50
N GLU A 106 -2.23 12.33 12.22
CA GLU A 106 -2.22 12.21 13.68
C GLU A 106 -2.52 13.54 14.38
N SER A 107 -2.14 14.68 13.80
CA SER A 107 -2.36 15.99 14.39
C SER A 107 -3.73 16.59 14.08
N ASN A 108 -4.41 16.13 13.02
CA ASN A 108 -5.65 16.74 12.53
C ASN A 108 -6.90 15.86 12.67
N TYR A 109 -6.71 14.58 12.96
CA TYR A 109 -7.80 13.60 13.11
C TYR A 109 -7.60 12.78 14.39
N ALA A 110 -8.68 12.17 14.87
CA ALA A 110 -8.64 11.27 16.02
C ALA A 110 -8.01 9.92 15.63
N ALA A 111 -6.76 9.96 15.21
CA ALA A 111 -5.99 8.82 14.74
C ALA A 111 -5.29 8.12 15.91
N ALA A 112 -5.55 6.82 16.09
CA ALA A 112 -4.74 5.97 16.96
C ALA A 112 -3.38 5.72 16.29
N THR A 113 -2.31 5.75 17.09
CA THR A 113 -0.95 5.66 16.58
C THR A 113 -0.29 4.31 16.89
N GLY A 114 0.86 4.08 16.28
CA GLY A 114 1.70 2.91 16.51
C GLY A 114 1.28 1.68 15.71
N LYS A 115 2.12 0.65 15.78
CA LYS A 115 2.03 -0.58 14.99
C LYS A 115 0.65 -1.24 15.03
N ASP A 116 0.01 -1.27 16.20
CA ASP A 116 -1.30 -1.91 16.39
C ASP A 116 -2.42 -1.23 15.61
N ASN A 117 -2.23 0.04 15.25
CA ASN A 117 -3.27 0.91 14.70
C ASN A 117 -2.93 1.47 13.31
N THR A 118 -1.81 1.03 12.71
CA THR A 118 -1.36 1.55 11.42
C THR A 118 -1.26 0.44 10.38
N ALA A 119 -1.91 0.65 9.25
CA ALA A 119 -1.94 -0.29 8.13
C ALA A 119 -1.62 0.43 6.80
N VAL A 120 -1.04 -0.30 5.87
CA VAL A 120 -0.87 0.12 4.48
C VAL A 120 -1.37 -0.96 3.53
N PHE A 121 -2.10 -0.53 2.52
CA PHE A 121 -2.57 -1.36 1.40
C PHE A 121 -2.26 -0.65 0.09
N GLY A 122 -1.83 -1.37 -0.93
CA GLY A 122 -1.59 -0.75 -2.22
C GLY A 122 -1.79 -1.66 -3.41
N PHE A 123 -2.04 -1.02 -4.56
CA PHE A 123 -2.19 -1.67 -5.86
C PHE A 123 -1.00 -1.34 -6.76
N SER A 124 -0.47 -2.33 -7.48
CA SER A 124 0.59 -2.12 -8.49
C SER A 124 1.83 -1.44 -7.89
N MET A 125 2.17 -0.23 -8.35
CA MET A 125 3.21 0.60 -7.74
C MET A 125 2.96 0.82 -6.24
N GLY A 126 1.71 1.08 -5.84
CA GLY A 126 1.33 1.17 -4.43
C GLY A 126 1.49 -0.13 -3.67
N GLY A 127 1.28 -1.28 -4.32
CA GLY A 127 1.53 -2.60 -3.73
C GLY A 127 3.01 -2.84 -3.46
N ARG A 128 3.88 -2.42 -4.38
CA ARG A 128 5.33 -2.43 -4.18
C ARG A 128 5.75 -1.56 -3.00
N GLU A 129 5.24 -0.32 -2.94
CA GLU A 129 5.55 0.60 -1.84
C GLU A 129 4.99 0.09 -0.51
N ALA A 130 3.80 -0.51 -0.50
CA ALA A 130 3.25 -1.10 0.71
C ALA A 130 4.14 -2.22 1.29
N LEU A 131 4.68 -3.10 0.44
CA LEU A 131 5.64 -4.11 0.85
C LEU A 131 6.93 -3.47 1.37
N ALA A 132 7.51 -2.52 0.63
CA ALA A 132 8.73 -1.82 1.04
C ALA A 132 8.55 -1.14 2.41
N ILE A 133 7.43 -0.43 2.63
CA ILE A 133 7.07 0.18 3.91
C ILE A 133 7.04 -0.86 5.03
N GLY A 134 6.40 -2.01 4.78
CA GLY A 134 6.28 -3.07 5.78
C GLY A 134 7.61 -3.65 6.24
N PHE A 135 8.57 -3.78 5.32
CA PHE A 135 9.93 -4.27 5.65
C PHE A 135 10.82 -3.18 6.25
N MET A 136 10.70 -1.94 5.79
CA MET A 136 11.52 -0.82 6.29
C MET A 136 11.07 -0.30 7.66
N TYR A 137 9.77 -0.36 7.96
CA TYR A 137 9.15 0.23 9.17
C TYR A 137 8.25 -0.76 9.92
N PRO A 138 8.74 -1.96 10.30
CA PRO A 138 7.94 -2.98 10.98
C PRO A 138 7.44 -2.56 12.36
N ASP A 139 8.07 -1.55 12.96
CA ASP A 139 7.67 -0.99 14.26
C ASP A 139 6.53 0.05 14.13
N LEU A 140 6.27 0.54 12.91
CA LEU A 140 5.21 1.52 12.64
C LEU A 140 3.97 0.87 12.02
N PHE A 141 4.14 -0.13 11.15
CA PHE A 141 3.05 -0.75 10.39
C PHE A 141 2.83 -2.20 10.82
N GLY A 142 1.67 -2.47 11.40
CA GLY A 142 1.29 -3.82 11.82
C GLY A 142 0.58 -4.65 10.74
N TYR A 143 0.09 -4.01 9.67
CA TYR A 143 -0.74 -4.67 8.67
C TYR A 143 -0.38 -4.18 7.27
N ILE A 144 0.02 -5.11 6.41
CA ILE A 144 0.53 -4.85 5.08
C ILE A 144 -0.31 -5.61 4.06
N GLY A 145 -0.87 -4.88 3.10
CA GLY A 145 -1.60 -5.47 1.98
C GLY A 145 -1.01 -5.03 0.64
N ALA A 146 -0.83 -5.96 -0.29
CA ALA A 146 -0.31 -5.66 -1.62
C ALA A 146 -1.10 -6.41 -2.69
N ASP A 147 -1.71 -5.67 -3.61
CA ASP A 147 -2.36 -6.22 -4.78
C ASP A 147 -1.50 -5.97 -6.01
N ALA A 148 -1.18 -7.05 -6.72
CA ALA A 148 -0.38 -7.05 -7.95
C ALA A 148 0.87 -6.14 -7.86
N PRO A 149 1.74 -6.31 -6.82
CA PRO A 149 2.86 -5.40 -6.59
C PRO A 149 3.78 -5.30 -7.80
N ALA A 150 4.15 -4.06 -8.16
CA ALA A 150 4.97 -3.74 -9.33
C ALA A 150 6.41 -4.24 -9.18
N PRO A 151 7.17 -4.40 -10.31
CA PRO A 151 8.61 -4.67 -10.28
C PRO A 151 9.41 -3.59 -9.55
N GLY A 152 10.57 -3.97 -9.01
CA GLY A 152 11.54 -3.06 -8.40
C GLY A 152 11.54 -3.04 -6.86
N LEU A 153 10.81 -3.92 -6.19
CA LEU A 153 10.98 -4.14 -4.74
C LEU A 153 12.38 -4.70 -4.45
N VAL A 154 12.80 -5.72 -5.19
CA VAL A 154 14.15 -6.26 -5.19
C VAL A 154 14.80 -6.05 -6.56
N PRO A 155 16.15 -6.17 -6.69
CA PRO A 155 16.82 -6.06 -7.99
C PRO A 155 16.20 -7.00 -9.03
N GLY A 156 15.92 -6.47 -10.21
CA GLY A 156 15.31 -7.26 -11.28
C GLY A 156 15.13 -6.47 -12.57
N GLN A 157 14.78 -7.16 -13.63
CA GLN A 157 14.56 -6.57 -14.94
C GLN A 157 13.14 -6.89 -15.43
N ASP A 158 12.36 -5.85 -15.72
CA ASP A 158 11.14 -5.96 -16.50
C ASP A 158 11.40 -5.61 -17.97
N TRP A 159 10.33 -5.53 -18.77
CA TRP A 159 10.43 -5.17 -20.19
C TRP A 159 10.91 -3.72 -20.44
N ALA A 160 10.80 -2.83 -19.44
CA ALA A 160 11.09 -1.40 -19.56
C ALA A 160 12.40 -0.99 -18.88
N LEU A 161 12.70 -1.56 -17.70
CA LEU A 161 13.77 -1.11 -16.84
C LEU A 161 14.57 -2.27 -16.23
N ASN A 162 15.84 -1.97 -15.92
CA ASN A 162 16.64 -2.77 -14.99
C ASN A 162 16.58 -2.09 -13.62
N HIS A 163 15.77 -2.62 -12.72
CA HIS A 163 15.52 -2.06 -11.40
C HIS A 163 16.66 -2.38 -10.44
N PRO A 164 17.20 -1.37 -9.72
CA PRO A 164 18.21 -1.61 -8.68
C PRO A 164 17.65 -2.30 -7.44
N GLY A 165 16.30 -2.26 -7.26
CA GLY A 165 15.60 -2.68 -6.05
C GLY A 165 15.60 -1.59 -4.96
N GLN A 166 14.56 -1.58 -4.14
CA GLN A 166 14.51 -0.79 -2.90
C GLN A 166 15.15 -1.57 -1.74
N LEU A 167 15.04 -2.90 -1.80
CA LEU A 167 15.56 -3.86 -0.84
C LEU A 167 16.32 -4.95 -1.60
N THR A 168 17.24 -5.61 -0.94
CA THR A 168 17.81 -6.88 -1.41
C THR A 168 16.85 -8.03 -1.09
N GLU A 169 17.04 -9.19 -1.72
CA GLU A 169 16.24 -10.38 -1.41
C GLU A 169 16.36 -10.81 0.07
N ASP A 170 17.55 -10.67 0.68
CA ASP A 170 17.79 -11.02 2.08
C ASP A 170 17.09 -10.03 3.03
N GLU A 171 16.88 -8.78 2.63
CA GLU A 171 16.15 -7.76 3.39
C GLU A 171 14.63 -7.97 3.37
N LEU A 172 14.09 -8.82 2.48
CA LEU A 172 12.71 -9.31 2.59
C LEU A 172 12.61 -10.36 3.72
N SER A 173 13.03 -9.97 4.91
CA SER A 173 13.03 -10.79 6.14
C SER A 173 12.88 -9.89 7.34
N TYR A 174 12.63 -10.48 8.51
CA TYR A 174 12.54 -9.76 9.77
C TYR A 174 13.52 -10.34 10.77
N THR A 175 14.30 -9.47 11.39
CA THR A 175 15.21 -9.81 12.50
C THR A 175 14.61 -9.45 13.85
N THR A 176 13.52 -8.71 13.86
CA THR A 176 12.76 -8.26 15.04
C THR A 176 11.30 -8.71 14.91
N GLU A 177 10.38 -8.02 15.54
CA GLU A 177 8.94 -8.31 15.43
C GLU A 177 8.42 -8.09 14.01
N MET A 178 7.75 -9.10 13.46
CA MET A 178 7.05 -9.03 12.19
C MET A 178 5.75 -8.21 12.29
N PRO A 179 5.22 -7.66 11.19
CA PRO A 179 3.83 -7.25 11.11
C PRO A 179 2.86 -8.38 11.51
N TYR A 180 1.70 -8.02 12.03
CA TYR A 180 0.66 -9.00 12.40
C TYR A 180 0.00 -9.64 11.17
N LEU A 181 -0.02 -8.91 10.06
CA LEU A 181 -0.59 -9.36 8.79
C LEU A 181 0.26 -8.87 7.63
N ILE A 182 0.69 -9.78 6.78
CA ILE A 182 1.15 -9.50 5.43
C ILE A 182 0.26 -10.30 4.50
N MET A 183 -0.44 -9.62 3.59
CA MET A 183 -1.30 -10.25 2.59
C MET A 183 -0.92 -9.74 1.19
N MET A 184 -0.73 -10.65 0.26
CA MET A 184 -0.42 -10.32 -1.12
C MET A 184 -1.27 -11.16 -2.06
N GLY A 185 -1.76 -10.56 -3.14
CA GLY A 185 -2.48 -11.25 -4.21
C GLY A 185 -2.17 -10.66 -5.58
N ALA A 186 -2.43 -11.44 -6.62
CA ALA A 186 -2.35 -10.98 -8.02
C ALA A 186 -3.18 -11.88 -8.93
N GLY A 187 -3.62 -11.37 -10.08
CA GLY A 187 -4.18 -12.20 -11.15
C GLY A 187 -3.12 -13.10 -11.78
N ASP A 188 -3.46 -14.36 -12.10
CA ASP A 188 -2.53 -15.28 -12.75
C ASP A 188 -2.30 -14.99 -14.24
N SER A 189 -3.13 -14.14 -14.82
CA SER A 189 -3.05 -13.66 -16.21
C SER A 189 -2.52 -12.23 -16.32
N ASP A 190 -1.97 -11.67 -15.24
CA ASP A 190 -1.43 -10.31 -15.19
C ASP A 190 -0.17 -10.17 -16.06
N GLY A 191 -0.35 -9.59 -17.25
CA GLY A 191 0.74 -9.32 -18.20
C GLY A 191 1.51 -8.02 -17.93
N THR A 192 1.06 -7.18 -17.00
CA THR A 192 1.68 -5.88 -16.67
C THR A 192 2.81 -6.05 -15.69
N VAL A 193 2.56 -6.69 -14.55
CA VAL A 193 3.59 -6.96 -13.54
C VAL A 193 4.19 -8.37 -13.68
N GLY A 194 3.59 -9.23 -14.52
CA GLY A 194 4.11 -10.56 -14.83
C GLY A 194 4.30 -11.43 -13.60
N SER A 195 5.47 -12.01 -13.48
CA SER A 195 5.81 -12.92 -12.38
C SER A 195 6.32 -12.24 -11.11
N PHE A 196 6.46 -10.90 -11.07
CA PHE A 196 7.06 -10.22 -9.93
C PHE A 196 6.32 -10.45 -8.61
N PRO A 197 4.98 -10.40 -8.52
CA PRO A 197 4.28 -10.71 -7.29
C PRO A 197 4.60 -12.10 -6.75
N LYS A 198 4.63 -13.10 -7.63
CA LYS A 198 4.98 -14.48 -7.27
C LYS A 198 6.45 -14.59 -6.84
N THR A 199 7.36 -13.88 -7.50
CA THR A 199 8.77 -13.83 -7.11
C THR A 199 8.93 -13.30 -5.68
N TYR A 200 8.21 -12.24 -5.31
CA TYR A 200 8.24 -11.70 -3.95
C TYR A 200 7.67 -12.69 -2.93
N HIS A 201 6.60 -13.39 -3.27
CA HIS A 201 6.06 -14.48 -2.46
C HIS A 201 7.13 -15.57 -2.22
N GLU A 202 7.78 -16.07 -3.27
CA GLU A 202 8.81 -17.12 -3.20
C GLU A 202 10.04 -16.67 -2.38
N ILE A 203 10.45 -15.40 -2.48
CA ILE A 203 11.52 -14.82 -1.66
C ILE A 203 11.11 -14.81 -0.18
N MET A 204 9.91 -14.31 0.12
CA MET A 204 9.39 -14.26 1.49
C MET A 204 9.24 -15.66 2.10
N GLU A 205 8.76 -16.66 1.34
CA GLU A 205 8.73 -18.05 1.80
C GLU A 205 10.12 -18.58 2.12
N ARG A 206 11.09 -18.38 1.24
CA ARG A 206 12.48 -18.80 1.43
C ARG A 206 13.11 -18.16 2.67
N ASN A 207 12.76 -16.91 2.95
CA ASN A 207 13.24 -16.14 4.10
C ASN A 207 12.45 -16.41 5.38
N GLY A 208 11.45 -17.30 5.36
CA GLY A 208 10.64 -17.65 6.53
C GLY A 208 9.65 -16.57 6.98
N VAL A 209 9.29 -15.64 6.10
CA VAL A 209 8.30 -14.59 6.38
C VAL A 209 6.89 -15.17 6.26
N THR A 210 6.16 -15.19 7.36
CA THR A 210 4.75 -15.61 7.35
C THR A 210 3.90 -14.57 6.64
N HIS A 211 3.19 -14.98 5.60
CA HIS A 211 2.30 -14.11 4.84
C HIS A 211 1.19 -14.92 4.16
N ILE A 212 0.14 -14.23 3.73
CA ILE A 212 -0.94 -14.79 2.92
C ILE A 212 -0.66 -14.43 1.47
N TRP A 213 -0.60 -15.45 0.63
CA TRP A 213 -0.49 -15.31 -0.83
C TRP A 213 -1.63 -16.02 -1.52
N TYR A 214 -2.22 -15.41 -2.54
CA TYR A 214 -3.17 -16.07 -3.43
C TYR A 214 -3.17 -15.50 -4.83
N GLU A 215 -3.28 -16.38 -5.81
CA GLU A 215 -3.50 -16.04 -7.21
C GLU A 215 -5.00 -16.01 -7.51
N ILE A 216 -5.43 -15.06 -8.35
CA ILE A 216 -6.83 -14.92 -8.74
C ILE A 216 -6.95 -15.42 -10.17
N PRO A 217 -7.59 -16.60 -10.39
CA PRO A 217 -7.56 -17.27 -11.68
C PRO A 217 -8.25 -16.45 -12.79
N GLY A 218 -7.55 -16.31 -13.93
CA GLY A 218 -8.04 -15.67 -15.14
C GLY A 218 -8.07 -14.14 -15.10
N GLU A 219 -7.61 -13.53 -14.03
CA GLU A 219 -7.65 -12.07 -13.89
C GLU A 219 -6.35 -11.42 -14.33
N ASP A 220 -6.48 -10.25 -14.98
CA ASP A 220 -5.36 -9.40 -15.39
C ASP A 220 -5.08 -8.26 -14.39
N HIS A 221 -4.13 -7.37 -14.74
CA HIS A 221 -3.66 -6.30 -13.86
C HIS A 221 -4.75 -5.31 -13.40
N ASN A 222 -5.63 -4.92 -14.30
CA ASN A 222 -6.67 -3.92 -14.04
C ASN A 222 -8.05 -4.55 -13.77
N SER A 223 -8.07 -5.81 -13.35
CA SER A 223 -9.31 -6.50 -13.07
C SER A 223 -9.99 -5.96 -11.82
N ASP A 224 -11.23 -5.46 -11.98
CA ASP A 224 -12.07 -5.04 -10.86
C ASP A 224 -12.26 -6.18 -9.85
N LYS A 225 -12.35 -7.43 -10.32
CA LYS A 225 -12.49 -8.60 -9.46
C LYS A 225 -11.22 -8.86 -8.65
N ALA A 226 -10.04 -8.76 -9.26
CA ALA A 226 -8.78 -8.97 -8.55
C ALA A 226 -8.63 -7.92 -7.45
N ILE A 227 -8.67 -6.63 -7.81
CA ILE A 227 -8.48 -5.51 -6.88
C ILE A 227 -9.52 -5.53 -5.76
N SER A 228 -10.79 -5.77 -6.10
CA SER A 228 -11.86 -5.85 -5.09
C SER A 228 -11.68 -7.04 -4.16
N SER A 229 -11.23 -8.20 -4.66
CA SER A 229 -11.02 -9.40 -3.85
C SER A 229 -9.87 -9.21 -2.86
N VAL A 230 -8.74 -8.65 -3.30
CA VAL A 230 -7.58 -8.40 -2.41
C VAL A 230 -7.95 -7.35 -1.36
N THR A 231 -8.57 -6.23 -1.78
CA THR A 231 -9.07 -5.19 -0.87
C THR A 231 -10.02 -5.77 0.18
N TYR A 232 -11.04 -6.52 -0.24
CA TYR A 232 -12.04 -7.11 0.65
C TYR A 232 -11.39 -8.07 1.65
N ASN A 233 -10.55 -8.99 1.17
CA ASN A 233 -9.90 -9.95 2.05
C ASN A 233 -8.95 -9.28 3.03
N PHE A 234 -8.17 -8.29 2.60
CA PHE A 234 -7.31 -7.53 3.49
C PHE A 234 -8.12 -6.81 4.58
N CYS A 235 -9.19 -6.10 4.22
CA CYS A 235 -10.02 -5.35 5.15
C CYS A 235 -10.74 -6.23 6.18
N ARG A 236 -10.95 -7.52 5.91
CA ARG A 236 -11.52 -8.47 6.90
C ARG A 236 -10.57 -8.79 8.05
N TYR A 237 -9.25 -8.68 7.83
CA TYR A 237 -8.23 -9.08 8.81
C TYR A 237 -7.48 -7.90 9.40
N VAL A 238 -7.43 -6.76 8.69
CA VAL A 238 -6.74 -5.55 9.17
C VAL A 238 -7.31 -5.12 10.52
N PHE A 239 -6.42 -4.80 11.47
CA PHE A 239 -6.72 -4.43 12.86
C PHE A 239 -7.37 -5.53 13.72
N ARG A 240 -7.61 -6.73 13.17
CA ARG A 240 -8.16 -7.91 13.88
C ARG A 240 -7.14 -9.03 14.05
N ALA A 241 -6.20 -9.18 13.11
CA ALA A 241 -5.11 -10.13 13.22
C ALA A 241 -4.09 -9.61 14.26
N LYS A 242 -3.73 -10.45 15.24
CA LYS A 242 -2.66 -10.20 16.21
C LYS A 242 -1.95 -11.51 16.54
#